data_ba6b3599348d72aba5bd259661e93c58
#
_entry.id   ba6b3599348d72aba5bd259661e93c58
#
_cell.length_a   1.000
_cell.length_b   1.000
_cell.length_c   1.000
_cell.angle_alpha   90.00
_cell.angle_beta   90.00
_cell.angle_gamma   90.00
#
_symmetry.space_group_name_H-M   'P 1'
#
loop_
_entity.id
_entity.type
_entity.pdbx_description
1 polymer ?
#
loop_
_entity_poly.entity_id
_entity_poly.type
_entity_poly.pdbx_seq_one_letter_code
_entity_poly.pdbx_strand_id
1 'polypeptide(L)'
;MISVAIIDDHPLYRQGLAMAIEQADDFTLVADAESVEDFDRRDVTVDVVLLDLHLPGIKGAEGVAHICARGPKVIVVSAAGAADDVIDALAAGAAGYLTKDAEAEDIRRAVRAVASGQTYVSPTLASYLINANKPRAASLEHQLSPRELEILALVAAGETDRDIAKQLFIATATVYSHLERIRDKTGARRRAQLTRYYLESKKP
;
A
#
# COMPACT_ATOMS: atom_id res chain seq x y z
N MET A 1 -7.90 -5.58 -28.84
CA MET A 1 -8.23 -6.38 -27.64
C MET A 1 -7.07 -6.21 -26.68
N ILE A 2 -7.34 -5.81 -25.46
CA ILE A 2 -6.30 -5.54 -24.44
C ILE A 2 -5.97 -6.86 -23.73
N SER A 3 -4.70 -7.26 -23.77
CA SER A 3 -4.23 -8.46 -23.07
C SER A 3 -3.90 -8.14 -21.62
N VAL A 4 -4.48 -8.89 -20.68
CA VAL A 4 -4.38 -8.66 -19.24
C VAL A 4 -3.80 -9.90 -18.56
N ALA A 5 -2.93 -9.69 -17.58
CA ALA A 5 -2.54 -10.72 -16.64
C ALA A 5 -2.88 -10.29 -15.20
N ILE A 6 -3.03 -11.27 -14.31
CA ILE A 6 -3.34 -11.07 -12.90
C ILE A 6 -2.27 -11.76 -12.07
N ILE A 7 -1.72 -11.06 -11.06
CA ILE A 7 -0.78 -11.61 -10.10
C ILE A 7 -1.30 -11.30 -8.69
N ASP A 8 -1.84 -12.31 -8.00
CA ASP A 8 -2.42 -12.19 -6.65
C ASP A 8 -2.38 -13.55 -5.97
N ASP A 9 -1.92 -13.63 -4.73
CA ASP A 9 -1.80 -14.90 -3.97
C ASP A 9 -3.12 -15.34 -3.32
N HIS A 10 -4.18 -14.50 -3.40
CA HIS A 10 -5.51 -14.82 -2.87
C HIS A 10 -6.38 -15.47 -3.95
N PRO A 11 -6.64 -16.79 -3.93
CA PRO A 11 -7.30 -17.49 -5.03
C PRO A 11 -8.70 -16.97 -5.36
N LEU A 12 -9.51 -16.65 -4.34
CA LEU A 12 -10.87 -16.14 -4.54
C LEU A 12 -10.88 -14.75 -5.16
N TYR A 13 -9.95 -13.87 -4.74
CA TYR A 13 -9.86 -12.53 -5.30
C TYR A 13 -9.34 -12.58 -6.73
N ARG A 14 -8.32 -13.37 -7.01
CA ARG A 14 -7.80 -13.61 -8.37
C ARG A 14 -8.87 -14.12 -9.31
N GLN A 15 -9.71 -15.05 -8.85
CA GLN A 15 -10.86 -15.55 -9.63
C GLN A 15 -11.90 -14.44 -9.88
N GLY A 16 -12.17 -13.59 -8.90
CA GLY A 16 -13.06 -12.43 -9.06
C GLY A 16 -12.54 -11.44 -10.10
N LEU A 17 -11.23 -11.14 -10.10
CA LEU A 17 -10.58 -10.31 -11.11
C LEU A 17 -10.67 -10.95 -12.50
N ALA A 18 -10.42 -12.26 -12.62
CA ALA A 18 -10.53 -12.97 -13.88
C ALA A 18 -11.94 -12.84 -14.47
N MET A 19 -12.97 -13.07 -13.67
CA MET A 19 -14.37 -12.88 -14.10
C MET A 19 -14.66 -11.44 -14.55
N ALA A 20 -14.13 -10.42 -13.82
CA ALA A 20 -14.31 -9.02 -14.17
C ALA A 20 -13.70 -8.68 -15.54
N ILE A 21 -12.55 -9.29 -15.88
CA ILE A 21 -11.87 -9.13 -17.16
C ILE A 21 -12.60 -9.88 -18.29
N GLU A 22 -12.97 -11.15 -18.04
CA GLU A 22 -13.63 -12.00 -19.07
C GLU A 22 -15.04 -11.53 -19.47
N GLN A 23 -15.72 -10.76 -18.60
CA GLN A 23 -17.01 -10.17 -18.91
C GLN A 23 -16.96 -8.99 -19.91
N ALA A 24 -15.79 -8.55 -20.32
CA ALA A 24 -15.63 -7.45 -21.26
C ALA A 24 -15.10 -7.95 -22.61
N ASP A 25 -15.81 -7.66 -23.70
CA ASP A 25 -15.47 -8.12 -25.04
C ASP A 25 -14.15 -7.55 -25.60
N ASP A 26 -13.65 -6.46 -25.01
CA ASP A 26 -12.43 -5.77 -25.42
C ASP A 26 -11.17 -6.26 -24.67
N PHE A 27 -11.31 -7.21 -23.74
CA PHE A 27 -10.19 -7.77 -22.96
C PHE A 27 -9.95 -9.24 -23.27
N THR A 28 -8.72 -9.68 -22.99
CA THR A 28 -8.34 -11.10 -23.00
C THR A 28 -7.48 -11.37 -21.76
N LEU A 29 -7.92 -12.28 -20.90
CA LEU A 29 -7.07 -12.79 -19.82
C LEU A 29 -6.05 -13.76 -20.42
N VAL A 30 -4.76 -13.42 -20.33
CA VAL A 30 -3.66 -14.20 -20.91
C VAL A 30 -3.01 -15.09 -19.86
N ALA A 31 -2.90 -14.60 -18.64
CA ALA A 31 -2.32 -15.36 -17.52
C ALA A 31 -2.90 -14.93 -16.17
N ASP A 32 -2.93 -15.87 -15.25
CA ASP A 32 -3.12 -15.62 -13.81
C ASP A 32 -2.03 -16.35 -13.02
N ALA A 33 -1.44 -15.71 -12.03
CA ALA A 33 -0.31 -16.20 -11.27
C ALA A 33 -0.48 -15.90 -9.79
N GLU A 34 0.16 -16.70 -8.92
CA GLU A 34 0.13 -16.48 -7.48
C GLU A 34 1.32 -15.68 -6.95
N SER A 35 2.34 -15.48 -7.78
CA SER A 35 3.53 -14.68 -7.47
C SER A 35 4.16 -14.11 -8.74
N VAL A 36 5.07 -13.15 -8.57
CA VAL A 36 5.86 -12.59 -9.69
C VAL A 36 6.70 -13.67 -10.35
N GLU A 37 7.31 -14.54 -9.57
CA GLU A 37 8.13 -15.64 -10.06
C GLU A 37 7.32 -16.70 -10.83
N ASP A 38 6.05 -16.91 -10.44
CA ASP A 38 5.15 -17.79 -11.19
C ASP A 38 4.78 -17.15 -12.54
N PHE A 39 4.50 -15.87 -12.56
CA PHE A 39 4.23 -15.13 -13.80
C PHE A 39 5.44 -15.14 -14.75
N ASP A 40 6.66 -14.98 -14.22
CA ASP A 40 7.89 -14.98 -15.01
C ASP A 40 8.10 -16.30 -15.77
N ARG A 41 7.72 -17.44 -15.16
CA ARG A 41 7.82 -18.77 -15.80
C ARG A 41 6.87 -18.97 -16.97
N ARG A 42 5.83 -18.15 -17.12
CA ARG A 42 4.82 -18.32 -18.17
C ARG A 42 5.25 -17.74 -19.50
N ASP A 43 6.29 -16.91 -19.53
CA ASP A 43 6.87 -16.30 -20.75
C ASP A 43 5.82 -15.70 -21.71
N VAL A 44 4.88 -14.95 -21.15
CA VAL A 44 3.78 -14.32 -21.90
C VAL A 44 4.03 -12.82 -22.04
N THR A 45 3.56 -12.25 -23.17
CA THR A 45 3.52 -10.81 -23.38
C THR A 45 2.10 -10.30 -23.16
N VAL A 46 1.96 -9.25 -22.35
CA VAL A 46 0.67 -8.65 -21.99
C VAL A 46 0.75 -7.13 -22.01
N ASP A 47 -0.39 -6.46 -22.22
CA ASP A 47 -0.46 -5.00 -22.22
C ASP A 47 -0.53 -4.46 -20.79
N VAL A 48 -1.32 -5.10 -19.92
CA VAL A 48 -1.59 -4.66 -18.55
C VAL A 48 -1.49 -5.82 -17.57
N VAL A 49 -0.86 -5.59 -16.43
CA VAL A 49 -0.80 -6.51 -15.30
C VAL A 49 -1.55 -5.90 -14.11
N LEU A 50 -2.51 -6.63 -13.56
CA LEU A 50 -3.12 -6.38 -12.25
C LEU A 50 -2.25 -7.06 -11.20
N LEU A 51 -1.61 -6.28 -10.31
CA LEU A 51 -0.59 -6.76 -9.38
C LEU A 51 -0.97 -6.47 -7.92
N ASP A 52 -1.03 -7.50 -7.09
CA ASP A 52 -1.07 -7.32 -5.63
C ASP A 52 0.30 -6.88 -5.10
N LEU A 53 0.30 -5.94 -4.15
CA LEU A 53 1.51 -5.49 -3.47
C LEU A 53 2.02 -6.48 -2.41
N HIS A 54 1.14 -7.30 -1.85
CA HIS A 54 1.46 -8.13 -0.67
C HIS A 54 1.70 -9.60 -1.05
N LEU A 55 2.43 -9.81 -2.14
CA LEU A 55 2.78 -11.14 -2.62
C LEU A 55 3.89 -11.81 -1.78
N PRO A 56 3.96 -13.15 -1.76
CA PRO A 56 5.16 -13.85 -1.33
C PRO A 56 6.32 -13.62 -2.33
N GLY A 57 7.56 -13.62 -1.86
CA GLY A 57 8.74 -13.39 -2.71
C GLY A 57 8.94 -11.92 -3.08
N ILE A 58 9.06 -11.60 -4.37
CA ILE A 58 9.20 -10.23 -4.89
C ILE A 58 7.86 -9.50 -4.71
N LYS A 59 7.86 -8.40 -3.96
CA LYS A 59 6.65 -7.69 -3.53
C LYS A 59 6.80 -6.17 -3.48
N GLY A 60 5.67 -5.49 -3.27
CA GLY A 60 5.67 -4.02 -3.10
C GLY A 60 6.19 -3.30 -4.34
N ALA A 61 6.90 -2.20 -4.11
CA ALA A 61 7.50 -1.38 -5.17
C ALA A 61 8.52 -2.16 -6.03
N GLU A 62 9.23 -3.13 -5.44
CA GLU A 62 10.17 -3.99 -6.17
C GLU A 62 9.44 -4.87 -7.20
N GLY A 63 8.29 -5.46 -6.82
CA GLY A 63 7.44 -6.22 -7.74
C GLY A 63 6.91 -5.37 -8.89
N VAL A 64 6.49 -4.15 -8.60
CA VAL A 64 6.06 -3.18 -9.64
C VAL A 64 7.19 -2.89 -10.61
N ALA A 65 8.38 -2.51 -10.11
CA ALA A 65 9.54 -2.20 -10.94
C ALA A 65 9.97 -3.39 -11.79
N HIS A 66 9.95 -4.60 -11.22
CA HIS A 66 10.30 -5.83 -11.91
C HIS A 66 9.38 -6.10 -13.11
N ILE A 67 8.07 -5.99 -12.92
CA ILE A 67 7.10 -6.21 -14.01
C ILE A 67 7.18 -5.09 -15.05
N CYS A 68 7.30 -3.82 -14.64
CA CYS A 68 7.43 -2.68 -15.55
C CYS A 68 8.68 -2.81 -16.44
N ALA A 69 9.80 -3.31 -15.93
CA ALA A 69 11.02 -3.51 -16.69
C ALA A 69 10.86 -4.50 -17.87
N ARG A 70 9.84 -5.37 -17.85
CA ARG A 70 9.51 -6.33 -18.90
C ARG A 70 8.59 -5.74 -19.98
N GLY A 71 8.08 -4.52 -19.79
CA GLY A 71 7.27 -3.81 -20.75
C GLY A 71 5.79 -3.62 -20.45
N PRO A 72 5.11 -4.50 -19.69
CA PRO A 72 3.70 -4.32 -19.35
C PRO A 72 3.47 -3.07 -18.52
N LYS A 73 2.29 -2.47 -18.63
CA LYS A 73 1.81 -1.44 -17.71
C LYS A 73 1.23 -2.11 -16.48
N VAL A 74 1.57 -1.60 -15.29
CA VAL A 74 1.14 -2.19 -14.02
C VAL A 74 0.03 -1.36 -13.40
N ILE A 75 -1.07 -2.02 -13.04
CA ILE A 75 -2.10 -1.51 -12.13
C ILE A 75 -1.96 -2.28 -10.82
N VAL A 76 -1.67 -1.57 -9.76
CA VAL A 76 -1.64 -2.16 -8.42
C VAL A 76 -3.06 -2.34 -7.90
N VAL A 77 -3.33 -3.50 -7.28
CA VAL A 77 -4.59 -3.81 -6.59
C VAL A 77 -4.27 -4.27 -5.18
N SER A 78 -4.55 -3.46 -4.17
CA SER A 78 -4.13 -3.72 -2.78
C SER A 78 -5.29 -3.64 -1.80
N ALA A 79 -5.22 -4.44 -0.72
CA ALA A 79 -6.22 -4.43 0.35
C ALA A 79 -6.23 -3.12 1.16
N ALA A 80 -5.11 -2.41 1.21
CA ALA A 80 -4.97 -1.14 1.91
C ALA A 80 -4.34 -0.09 1.00
N GLY A 81 -4.89 1.13 1.02
CA GLY A 81 -4.33 2.29 0.33
C GLY A 81 -3.55 3.16 1.31
N ALA A 82 -2.53 2.62 2.01
CA ALA A 82 -1.62 3.48 2.76
C ALA A 82 -0.94 4.44 1.79
N ALA A 83 -0.86 5.74 2.16
CA ALA A 83 -0.33 6.75 1.25
C ALA A 83 1.10 6.45 0.78
N ASP A 84 1.90 5.87 1.66
CA ASP A 84 3.28 5.50 1.36
C ASP A 84 3.34 4.37 0.32
N ASP A 85 2.49 3.34 0.44
CA ASP A 85 2.39 2.23 -0.53
C ASP A 85 1.98 2.72 -1.93
N VAL A 86 1.05 3.68 -1.99
CA VAL A 86 0.61 4.27 -3.26
C VAL A 86 1.73 5.08 -3.91
N ILE A 87 2.42 5.92 -3.11
CA ILE A 87 3.53 6.75 -3.58
C ILE A 87 4.68 5.87 -4.07
N ASP A 88 5.05 4.85 -3.31
CA ASP A 88 6.15 3.94 -3.64
C ASP A 88 5.83 3.14 -4.92
N ALA A 89 4.59 2.67 -5.06
CA ALA A 89 4.15 1.95 -6.26
C ALA A 89 4.19 2.84 -7.52
N LEU A 90 3.69 4.08 -7.42
CA LEU A 90 3.72 5.04 -8.54
C LEU A 90 5.16 5.43 -8.88
N ALA A 91 6.02 5.65 -7.88
CA ALA A 91 7.44 5.94 -8.09
C ALA A 91 8.19 4.77 -8.74
N ALA A 92 7.76 3.53 -8.47
CA ALA A 92 8.29 2.31 -9.09
C ALA A 92 7.79 2.08 -10.53
N GLY A 93 6.86 2.93 -11.03
CA GLY A 93 6.38 2.89 -12.41
C GLY A 93 4.95 2.35 -12.58
N ALA A 94 4.18 2.14 -11.50
CA ALA A 94 2.79 1.77 -11.63
C ALA A 94 2.01 2.84 -12.41
N ALA A 95 1.26 2.42 -13.41
CA ALA A 95 0.39 3.28 -14.21
C ALA A 95 -1.02 3.41 -13.61
N GLY A 96 -1.35 2.60 -12.61
CA GLY A 96 -2.61 2.68 -11.91
C GLY A 96 -2.55 2.10 -10.50
N TYR A 97 -3.52 2.50 -9.67
CA TYR A 97 -3.70 1.97 -8.32
C TYR A 97 -5.19 1.88 -7.97
N LEU A 98 -5.59 0.70 -7.51
CA LEU A 98 -6.93 0.37 -7.03
C LEU A 98 -6.86 -0.29 -5.65
N THR A 99 -7.91 -0.17 -4.88
CA THR A 99 -8.11 -0.95 -3.67
C THR A 99 -8.90 -2.23 -3.98
N LYS A 100 -8.73 -3.29 -3.20
CA LYS A 100 -9.41 -4.60 -3.40
C LYS A 100 -10.94 -4.53 -3.19
N ASP A 101 -11.47 -3.41 -2.71
CA ASP A 101 -12.90 -3.12 -2.63
C ASP A 101 -13.46 -2.43 -3.90
N ALA A 102 -12.63 -2.21 -4.92
CA ALA A 102 -13.06 -1.65 -6.20
C ALA A 102 -14.06 -2.57 -6.91
N GLU A 103 -15.09 -1.97 -7.49
CA GLU A 103 -16.08 -2.69 -8.27
C GLU A 103 -15.50 -3.16 -9.62
N ALA A 104 -16.07 -4.22 -10.19
CA ALA A 104 -15.64 -4.78 -11.48
C ALA A 104 -15.57 -3.71 -12.59
N GLU A 105 -16.49 -2.75 -12.61
CA GLU A 105 -16.51 -1.66 -13.59
C GLU A 105 -15.34 -0.69 -13.40
N ASP A 106 -14.92 -0.42 -12.15
CA ASP A 106 -13.75 0.42 -11.89
C ASP A 106 -12.46 -0.26 -12.35
N ILE A 107 -12.35 -1.58 -12.16
CA ILE A 107 -11.24 -2.39 -12.66
C ILE A 107 -11.17 -2.29 -14.20
N ARG A 108 -12.29 -2.51 -14.90
CA ARG A 108 -12.35 -2.41 -16.37
C ARG A 108 -12.00 -1.00 -16.86
N ARG A 109 -12.49 0.03 -16.17
CA ARG A 109 -12.17 1.43 -16.50
C ARG A 109 -10.68 1.72 -16.32
N ALA A 110 -10.08 1.24 -15.24
CA ALA A 110 -8.66 1.38 -14.99
C ALA A 110 -7.83 0.69 -16.08
N VAL A 111 -8.18 -0.53 -16.46
CA VAL A 111 -7.48 -1.28 -17.52
C VAL A 111 -7.54 -0.52 -18.86
N ARG A 112 -8.72 0.00 -19.27
CA ARG A 112 -8.83 0.81 -20.50
C ARG A 112 -8.00 2.08 -20.46
N ALA A 113 -8.07 2.81 -19.34
CA ALA A 113 -7.31 4.05 -19.15
C ALA A 113 -5.81 3.80 -19.22
N VAL A 114 -5.32 2.80 -18.49
CA VAL A 114 -3.91 2.45 -18.46
C VAL A 114 -3.43 1.92 -19.81
N ALA A 115 -4.20 1.05 -20.48
CA ALA A 115 -3.86 0.56 -21.82
C ALA A 115 -3.71 1.71 -22.83
N SER A 116 -4.54 2.77 -22.71
CA SER A 116 -4.44 3.97 -23.57
C SER A 116 -3.30 4.93 -23.18
N GLY A 117 -2.51 4.61 -22.13
CA GLY A 117 -1.38 5.43 -21.70
C GLY A 117 -1.73 6.49 -20.66
N GLN A 118 -2.94 6.45 -20.11
CA GLN A 118 -3.35 7.32 -19.00
C GLN A 118 -2.98 6.69 -17.65
N THR A 119 -2.77 7.53 -16.64
CA THR A 119 -2.66 7.06 -15.25
C THR A 119 -4.05 6.96 -14.64
N TYR A 120 -4.33 5.89 -13.91
CA TYR A 120 -5.59 5.70 -13.20
C TYR A 120 -5.37 5.57 -11.69
N VAL A 121 -5.93 6.50 -10.94
CA VAL A 121 -6.00 6.43 -9.48
C VAL A 121 -7.47 6.62 -9.08
N SER A 122 -8.00 5.73 -8.25
CA SER A 122 -9.39 5.86 -7.81
C SER A 122 -9.62 7.21 -7.10
N PRO A 123 -10.82 7.81 -7.18
CA PRO A 123 -11.12 9.10 -6.53
C PRO A 123 -10.83 9.10 -5.03
N THR A 124 -11.06 7.98 -4.35
CA THR A 124 -10.77 7.78 -2.93
C THR A 124 -9.27 7.92 -2.66
N LEU A 125 -8.44 7.27 -3.47
CA LEU A 125 -6.98 7.34 -3.37
C LEU A 125 -6.43 8.69 -3.79
N ALA A 126 -7.00 9.33 -4.81
CA ALA A 126 -6.63 10.68 -5.21
C ALA A 126 -6.83 11.68 -4.06
N SER A 127 -7.95 11.58 -3.34
CA SER A 127 -8.21 12.38 -2.14
C SER A 127 -7.19 12.11 -1.03
N TYR A 128 -6.75 10.86 -0.88
CA TYR A 128 -5.69 10.47 0.07
C TYR A 128 -4.34 11.09 -0.31
N LEU A 129 -3.95 11.02 -1.59
CA LEU A 129 -2.70 11.59 -2.10
C LEU A 129 -2.66 13.12 -1.98
N ILE A 130 -3.78 13.80 -2.27
CA ILE A 130 -3.89 15.26 -2.12
C ILE A 130 -3.71 15.66 -0.65
N ASN A 131 -4.28 14.89 0.28
CA ASN A 131 -4.14 15.14 1.72
C ASN A 131 -2.75 14.76 2.26
N ALA A 132 -2.11 13.72 1.72
CA ALA A 132 -0.73 13.33 2.07
C ALA A 132 0.31 14.33 1.52
N ASN A 133 0.00 15.01 0.40
CA ASN A 133 0.90 15.97 -0.25
C ASN A 133 0.72 17.42 0.24
N LYS A 134 -0.16 17.66 1.20
CA LYS A 134 -0.14 18.94 1.94
C LYS A 134 1.19 19.02 2.68
N PRO A 135 1.91 20.19 2.57
CA PRO A 135 3.19 20.33 3.26
C PRO A 135 3.03 19.90 4.73
N ARG A 136 3.91 19.02 5.17
CA ARG A 136 3.91 18.31 6.45
C ARG A 136 4.11 19.23 7.66
N ALA A 137 3.31 20.34 7.69
CA ALA A 137 3.08 21.16 8.86
C ALA A 137 1.85 20.70 9.67
N ALA A 138 1.26 19.53 9.30
CA ALA A 138 0.17 18.96 10.06
C ALA A 138 0.73 18.23 11.28
N SER A 139 0.44 18.81 12.44
CA SER A 139 0.76 18.32 13.78
C SER A 139 0.63 16.80 13.91
N LEU A 140 1.52 16.17 14.69
CA LEU A 140 1.48 14.77 15.16
C LEU A 140 0.09 14.29 15.57
N GLU A 141 -0.78 15.21 15.95
CA GLU A 141 -2.16 14.99 16.38
C GLU A 141 -3.04 14.34 15.30
N HIS A 142 -2.65 14.43 14.00
CA HIS A 142 -3.41 13.84 12.89
C HIS A 142 -2.89 12.47 12.41
N GLN A 143 -1.69 12.07 12.81
CA GLN A 143 -1.08 10.79 12.41
C GLN A 143 -1.20 9.70 13.48
N LEU A 144 -1.10 10.10 14.75
CA LEU A 144 -1.17 9.19 15.88
C LEU A 144 -2.50 9.37 16.59
N SER A 145 -3.09 8.26 17.04
CA SER A 145 -4.27 8.33 17.91
C SER A 145 -3.92 9.01 19.24
N PRO A 146 -4.89 9.57 19.99
CA PRO A 146 -4.63 10.17 21.30
C PRO A 146 -3.85 9.23 22.23
N ARG A 147 -4.13 7.93 22.18
CA ARG A 147 -3.43 6.92 22.97
C ARG A 147 -1.99 6.69 22.54
N GLU A 148 -1.74 6.72 21.24
CA GLU A 148 -0.39 6.60 20.68
C GLU A 148 0.46 7.84 20.99
N LEU A 149 -0.13 9.03 20.96
CA LEU A 149 0.54 10.29 21.37
C LEU A 149 0.91 10.28 22.86
N GLU A 150 0.03 9.79 23.73
CA GLU A 150 0.25 9.67 25.16
C GLU A 150 1.42 8.72 25.46
N ILE A 151 1.46 7.56 24.79
CA ILE A 151 2.56 6.61 24.91
C ILE A 151 3.86 7.21 24.36
N LEU A 152 3.81 7.88 23.21
CA LEU A 152 4.99 8.51 22.61
C LEU A 152 5.56 9.62 23.47
N ALA A 153 4.72 10.40 24.16
CA ALA A 153 5.13 11.41 25.14
C ALA A 153 5.90 10.80 26.30
N LEU A 154 5.42 9.69 26.84
CA LEU A 154 6.08 8.97 27.93
C LEU A 154 7.41 8.33 27.47
N VAL A 155 7.48 7.82 26.25
CA VAL A 155 8.73 7.37 25.63
C VAL A 155 9.74 8.50 25.54
N ALA A 156 9.31 9.69 25.14
CA ALA A 156 10.17 10.87 25.04
C ALA A 156 10.61 11.40 26.40
N ALA A 157 9.80 11.19 27.44
CA ALA A 157 10.14 11.47 28.83
C ALA A 157 11.16 10.47 29.42
N GLY A 158 11.49 9.39 28.70
CA GLY A 158 12.47 8.38 29.12
C GLY A 158 11.88 7.20 29.91
N GLU A 159 10.56 7.13 30.01
CA GLU A 159 9.86 6.07 30.76
C GLU A 159 10.10 4.70 30.15
N THR A 160 10.20 3.64 30.96
CA THR A 160 10.27 2.25 30.45
C THR A 160 8.89 1.74 30.06
N ASP A 161 8.83 0.70 29.21
CA ASP A 161 7.56 0.11 28.77
C ASP A 161 6.72 -0.41 29.97
N ARG A 162 7.38 -0.83 31.06
CA ARG A 162 6.71 -1.23 32.30
C ARG A 162 6.12 -0.03 33.07
N ASP A 163 6.82 1.09 33.08
CA ASP A 163 6.35 2.30 33.76
C ASP A 163 5.22 2.94 32.99
N ILE A 164 5.31 2.95 31.65
CA ILE A 164 4.22 3.35 30.75
C ILE A 164 2.97 2.50 30.99
N ALA A 165 3.14 1.16 31.07
CA ALA A 165 2.04 0.24 31.34
C ALA A 165 1.35 0.54 32.68
N LYS A 166 2.14 0.82 33.73
CA LYS A 166 1.62 1.20 35.07
C LYS A 166 0.89 2.54 35.06
N GLN A 167 1.50 3.57 34.45
CA GLN A 167 0.92 4.93 34.40
C GLN A 167 -0.39 4.95 33.60
N LEU A 168 -0.47 4.15 32.55
CA LEU A 168 -1.62 4.12 31.65
C LEU A 168 -2.65 3.04 32.00
N PHE A 169 -2.43 2.27 33.07
CA PHE A 169 -3.29 1.18 33.53
C PHE A 169 -3.59 0.13 32.46
N ILE A 170 -2.57 -0.27 31.68
CA ILE A 170 -2.66 -1.28 30.63
C ILE A 170 -1.58 -2.35 30.78
N ALA A 171 -1.72 -3.47 30.08
CA ALA A 171 -0.69 -4.51 30.06
C ALA A 171 0.54 -4.04 29.27
N THR A 172 1.74 -4.49 29.66
CA THR A 172 2.98 -4.20 28.95
C THR A 172 2.92 -4.67 27.48
N ALA A 173 2.25 -5.82 27.23
CA ALA A 173 2.01 -6.31 25.86
C ALA A 173 1.21 -5.31 25.01
N THR A 174 0.27 -4.59 25.63
CA THR A 174 -0.50 -3.55 24.94
C THR A 174 0.38 -2.34 24.59
N VAL A 175 1.34 -1.98 25.48
CA VAL A 175 2.32 -0.93 25.16
C VAL A 175 3.18 -1.33 23.96
N TYR A 176 3.64 -2.58 23.90
CA TYR A 176 4.39 -3.08 22.73
C TYR A 176 3.59 -2.95 21.44
N SER A 177 2.33 -3.37 21.43
CA SER A 177 1.46 -3.26 20.24
C SER A 177 1.26 -1.81 19.78
N HIS A 178 1.13 -0.87 20.72
CA HIS A 178 1.07 0.56 20.37
C HIS A 178 2.40 1.08 19.84
N LEU A 179 3.52 0.69 20.45
CA LEU A 179 4.85 1.09 19.97
C LEU A 179 5.15 0.57 18.57
N GLU A 180 4.69 -0.63 18.22
CA GLU A 180 4.79 -1.15 16.86
C GLU A 180 4.02 -0.28 15.87
N ARG A 181 2.75 0.01 16.16
CA ARG A 181 1.93 0.91 15.32
C ARG A 181 2.53 2.32 15.19
N ILE A 182 3.11 2.86 16.29
CA ILE A 182 3.80 4.15 16.24
C ILE A 182 5.02 4.07 15.33
N ARG A 183 5.81 2.99 15.38
CA ARG A 183 6.96 2.76 14.49
C ARG A 183 6.54 2.69 13.03
N ASP A 184 5.47 1.97 12.73
CA ASP A 184 4.93 1.85 11.38
C ASP A 184 4.46 3.21 10.85
N LYS A 185 3.76 3.99 11.67
CA LYS A 185 3.25 5.32 11.30
C LYS A 185 4.32 6.40 11.19
N THR A 186 5.40 6.29 11.98
CA THR A 186 6.46 7.33 12.06
C THR A 186 7.71 6.99 11.28
N GLY A 187 7.90 5.73 10.89
CA GLY A 187 9.14 5.22 10.31
C GLY A 187 10.30 5.12 11.32
N ALA A 188 10.10 5.50 12.58
CA ALA A 188 11.11 5.52 13.63
C ALA A 188 11.28 4.13 14.27
N ARG A 189 12.27 3.37 13.86
CA ARG A 189 12.47 1.98 14.33
C ARG A 189 13.10 1.85 15.72
N ARG A 190 13.93 2.82 16.13
CA ARG A 190 14.64 2.80 17.42
C ARG A 190 13.98 3.75 18.42
N ARG A 191 14.04 3.43 19.71
CA ARG A 191 13.47 4.27 20.79
C ARG A 191 13.99 5.72 20.75
N ALA A 192 15.28 5.90 20.54
CA ALA A 192 15.88 7.23 20.38
C ALA A 192 15.33 8.02 19.19
N GLN A 193 14.93 7.33 18.10
CA GLN A 193 14.29 7.97 16.95
C GLN A 193 12.85 8.40 17.27
N LEU A 194 12.11 7.61 18.06
CA LEU A 194 10.79 7.98 18.55
C LEU A 194 10.85 9.22 19.44
N THR A 195 11.82 9.28 20.35
CA THR A 195 12.07 10.46 21.20
C THR A 195 12.37 11.69 20.35
N ARG A 196 13.27 11.57 19.37
CA ARG A 196 13.61 12.65 18.45
C ARG A 196 12.38 13.11 17.66
N TYR A 197 11.62 12.19 17.11
CA TYR A 197 10.39 12.46 16.37
C TYR A 197 9.39 13.28 17.19
N TYR A 198 9.16 12.91 18.47
CA TYR A 198 8.28 13.65 19.38
C TYR A 198 8.79 15.06 19.65
N LEU A 199 10.10 15.22 19.92
CA LEU A 199 10.69 16.53 20.24
C LEU A 199 10.68 17.47 19.01
N GLU A 200 10.93 16.96 17.81
CA GLU A 200 10.89 17.74 16.56
C GLU A 200 9.47 18.23 16.23
N SER A 201 8.46 17.45 16.56
CA SER A 201 7.06 17.80 16.31
C SER A 201 6.48 18.85 17.29
N LYS A 202 7.12 19.05 18.42
CA LYS A 202 6.75 20.04 19.43
C LYS A 202 7.47 21.38 19.24
N LYS A 203 8.37 21.49 18.23
CA LYS A 203 8.98 22.76 17.90
C LYS A 203 7.98 23.63 17.13
N PRO A 204 7.77 24.90 17.56
CA PRO A 204 6.84 25.82 16.89
C PRO A 204 7.27 26.15 15.45
#